data_38991c995acbfff1f5bf1efc6c4b3f38
#
_entry.id   38991c995acbfff1f5bf1efc6c4b3f38
#
_cell.length_a   1.000
_cell.length_b   1.000
_cell.length_c   1.000
_cell.angle_alpha   90.00
_cell.angle_beta   90.00
_cell.angle_gamma   90.00
#
_symmetry.space_group_name_H-M   'P 1'
#
loop_
_entity.id
_entity.type
_entity.pdbx_description
1 polymer ?
#
loop_
_entity_poly.entity_id
_entity_poly.type
_entity_poly.pdbx_seq_one_letter_code
_entity_poly.pdbx_strand_id
1 'polypeptide(L)'
;MSTVENNLFSLTPPQDTPALKIWLAQWVERIIAGERIDKETAIALSQIEGQENILALCEAADGIRHACCGNVVDLCSIINVKSGNCSENCGYCSQSSHHQSPDAPVYGLKTTEEILAQAKAAAAAGAKRFCLVS
;
A
#
# COMPACT_ATOMS: atom_id res chain seq x y z
N MET A 1 6.44 40.44 -21.79
CA MET A 1 7.10 40.15 -20.51
C MET A 1 6.01 39.79 -19.54
N SER A 2 5.74 38.49 -19.43
CA SER A 2 4.73 37.97 -18.49
C SER A 2 5.47 37.49 -17.24
N THR A 3 5.27 38.22 -16.17
CA THR A 3 5.72 37.83 -14.83
C THR A 3 4.97 36.58 -14.42
N VAL A 4 5.66 35.40 -14.49
CA VAL A 4 5.21 34.20 -13.83
C VAL A 4 5.32 34.49 -12.33
N GLU A 5 4.18 34.78 -11.69
CA GLU A 5 4.08 34.78 -10.24
C GLU A 5 4.46 33.36 -9.80
N ASN A 6 5.67 33.22 -9.25
CA ASN A 6 6.08 32.06 -8.49
C ASN A 6 5.18 31.97 -7.26
N ASN A 7 4.04 31.31 -7.40
CA ASN A 7 3.20 30.93 -6.30
C ASN A 7 4.01 29.91 -5.49
N LEU A 8 4.73 30.37 -4.47
CA LEU A 8 5.51 29.54 -3.54
C LEU A 8 4.52 28.65 -2.80
N PHE A 9 4.22 27.51 -3.43
CA PHE A 9 3.42 26.48 -2.79
C PHE A 9 4.20 25.94 -1.59
N SER A 10 3.64 26.12 -0.37
CA SER A 10 4.29 25.62 0.84
C SER A 10 4.38 24.10 0.80
N LEU A 11 5.58 23.55 0.98
CA LEU A 11 5.81 22.10 1.10
C LEU A 11 5.38 21.54 2.47
N THR A 12 5.11 22.43 3.43
CA THR A 12 4.71 22.04 4.79
C THR A 12 3.19 22.04 4.90
N PRO A 13 2.57 20.89 5.30
CA PRO A 13 1.12 20.83 5.48
C PRO A 13 0.66 21.74 6.63
N PRO A 14 -0.45 22.47 6.45
CA PRO A 14 -1.09 23.22 7.53
C PRO A 14 -1.55 22.26 8.65
N GLN A 15 -1.56 22.75 9.90
CA GLN A 15 -2.08 22.00 11.05
C GLN A 15 -3.60 22.15 11.22
N ASP A 16 -4.17 23.19 10.69
CA ASP A 16 -5.61 23.45 10.70
C ASP A 16 -6.33 22.65 9.62
N THR A 17 -7.36 21.89 9.98
CA THR A 17 -8.04 20.96 9.06
C THR A 17 -8.62 21.62 7.81
N PRO A 18 -9.32 22.78 7.86
CA PRO A 18 -9.77 23.47 6.66
C PRO A 18 -8.65 23.87 5.72
N ALA A 19 -7.56 24.45 6.25
CA ALA A 19 -6.41 24.84 5.45
C ALA A 19 -5.68 23.60 4.87
N LEU A 20 -5.59 22.52 5.64
CA LEU A 20 -5.04 21.26 5.19
C LEU A 20 -5.83 20.67 4.01
N LYS A 21 -7.15 20.70 4.05
CA LYS A 21 -7.99 20.21 2.94
C LYS A 21 -7.73 20.99 1.64
N ILE A 22 -7.58 22.31 1.73
CA ILE A 22 -7.25 23.14 0.57
C ILE A 22 -5.86 22.78 0.02
N TRP A 23 -4.89 22.66 0.91
CA TRP A 23 -3.52 22.28 0.54
C TRP A 23 -3.46 20.90 -0.10
N LEU A 24 -4.17 19.91 0.45
CA LEU A 24 -4.28 18.57 -0.10
C LEU A 24 -4.96 18.56 -1.48
N ALA A 25 -6.02 19.35 -1.67
CA ALA A 25 -6.70 19.47 -2.95
C ALA A 25 -5.75 19.94 -4.07
N GLN A 26 -4.88 20.90 -3.78
CA GLN A 26 -3.85 21.35 -4.73
C GLN A 26 -2.86 20.23 -5.08
N TRP A 27 -2.45 19.45 -4.09
CA TRP A 27 -1.60 18.26 -4.36
C TRP A 27 -2.32 17.21 -5.19
N VAL A 28 -3.61 16.97 -4.95
CA VAL A 28 -4.42 16.03 -5.77
C VAL A 28 -4.38 16.44 -7.24
N GLU A 29 -4.62 17.71 -7.55
CA GLU A 29 -4.59 18.22 -8.93
C GLU A 29 -3.20 18.06 -9.57
N ARG A 30 -2.13 18.39 -8.85
CA ARG A 30 -0.76 18.28 -9.33
C ARG A 30 -0.36 16.83 -9.61
N ILE A 31 -0.72 15.90 -8.70
CA ILE A 31 -0.41 14.48 -8.86
C ILE A 31 -1.19 13.86 -10.03
N ILE A 32 -2.48 14.21 -10.18
CA ILE A 32 -3.28 13.77 -11.33
C ILE A 32 -2.69 14.31 -12.64
N ALA A 33 -2.11 15.51 -12.64
CA ALA A 33 -1.38 16.07 -13.77
C ALA A 33 -0.01 15.42 -14.03
N GLY A 34 0.41 14.45 -13.21
CA GLY A 34 1.65 13.67 -13.38
C GLY A 34 2.82 14.13 -12.53
N GLU A 35 2.63 15.10 -11.63
CA GLU A 35 3.67 15.51 -10.70
C GLU A 35 3.88 14.44 -9.62
N ARG A 36 5.11 14.35 -9.12
CA ARG A 36 5.45 13.44 -8.01
C ARG A 36 5.79 14.25 -6.77
N ILE A 37 5.33 13.77 -5.62
CA ILE A 37 5.78 14.30 -4.34
C ILE A 37 7.26 13.95 -4.14
N ASP A 38 8.02 14.90 -3.61
CA ASP A 38 9.40 14.68 -3.20
C ASP A 38 9.46 14.00 -1.81
N LYS A 39 10.67 13.67 -1.38
CA LYS A 39 10.91 13.01 -0.10
C LYS A 39 10.49 13.88 1.08
N GLU A 40 10.75 15.16 1.00
CA GLU A 40 10.46 16.15 2.04
C GLU A 40 8.93 16.26 2.23
N THR A 41 8.17 16.36 1.16
CA THR A 41 6.70 16.36 1.19
C THR A 41 6.15 15.03 1.73
N ALA A 42 6.72 13.89 1.32
CA ALA A 42 6.29 12.59 1.83
C ALA A 42 6.51 12.46 3.34
N ILE A 43 7.65 12.93 3.86
CA ILE A 43 7.93 12.98 5.29
C ILE A 43 6.92 13.89 6.00
N ALA A 44 6.65 15.09 5.46
CA ALA A 44 5.71 16.02 6.05
C ALA A 44 4.28 15.44 6.10
N LEU A 45 3.84 14.75 5.05
CA LEU A 45 2.55 14.03 5.03
C LEU A 45 2.48 12.92 6.09
N SER A 46 3.58 12.19 6.33
CA SER A 46 3.64 11.12 7.33
C SER A 46 3.56 11.63 8.78
N GLN A 47 3.77 12.93 9.00
CA GLN A 47 3.71 13.59 10.30
C GLN A 47 2.36 14.26 10.59
N ILE A 48 1.38 14.11 9.69
CA ILE A 48 0.03 14.61 9.92
C ILE A 48 -0.61 13.82 11.06
N GLU A 49 -1.10 14.53 12.06
CA GLU A 49 -1.74 13.99 13.25
C GLU A 49 -3.19 14.47 13.37
N GLY A 50 -3.95 13.77 14.20
CA GLY A 50 -5.36 14.05 14.43
C GLY A 50 -6.29 13.32 13.46
N GLN A 51 -7.36 12.74 14.00
CA GLN A 51 -8.27 11.89 13.23
C GLN A 51 -8.87 12.59 12.02
N GLU A 52 -9.29 13.86 12.17
CA GLU A 52 -9.88 14.61 11.07
C GLU A 52 -8.88 14.93 9.97
N ASN A 53 -7.63 15.22 10.32
CA ASN A 53 -6.56 15.49 9.36
C ASN A 53 -6.14 14.21 8.62
N ILE A 54 -6.08 13.07 9.33
CA ILE A 54 -5.80 11.76 8.71
C ILE A 54 -6.93 11.38 7.74
N LEU A 55 -8.20 11.60 8.10
CA LEU A 55 -9.32 11.36 7.21
C LEU A 55 -9.26 12.27 5.97
N ALA A 56 -8.90 13.54 6.11
CA ALA A 56 -8.72 14.44 4.97
C ALA A 56 -7.60 13.97 4.04
N LEU A 57 -6.49 13.46 4.59
CA LEU A 57 -5.42 12.85 3.80
C LEU A 57 -5.88 11.58 3.07
N CYS A 58 -6.66 10.72 3.73
CA CYS A 58 -7.25 9.54 3.10
C CYS A 58 -8.22 9.90 1.97
N GLU A 59 -9.06 10.90 2.16
CA GLU A 59 -9.98 11.41 1.12
C GLU A 59 -9.21 11.94 -0.10
N ALA A 60 -8.13 12.69 0.11
CA ALA A 60 -7.28 13.18 -0.96
C ALA A 60 -6.59 12.03 -1.72
N ALA A 61 -6.05 11.05 -1.00
CA ALA A 61 -5.43 9.87 -1.58
C ALA A 61 -6.44 9.03 -2.39
N ASP A 62 -7.67 8.88 -1.89
CA ASP A 62 -8.75 8.19 -2.60
C ASP A 62 -9.17 8.93 -3.88
N GLY A 63 -9.19 10.25 -3.86
CA GLY A 63 -9.43 11.08 -5.05
C GLY A 63 -8.39 10.82 -6.14
N ILE A 64 -7.11 10.74 -5.80
CA ILE A 64 -6.04 10.39 -6.73
C ILE A 64 -6.22 8.96 -7.26
N ARG A 65 -6.44 8.01 -6.35
CA ARG A 65 -6.69 6.61 -6.72
C ARG A 65 -7.85 6.50 -7.72
N HIS A 66 -8.96 7.17 -7.43
CA HIS A 66 -10.13 7.14 -8.29
C HIS A 66 -9.84 7.72 -9.68
N ALA A 67 -9.14 8.84 -9.75
CA ALA A 67 -8.80 9.48 -11.01
C ALA A 67 -7.81 8.66 -11.85
N CYS A 68 -6.83 8.00 -11.20
CA CYS A 68 -5.77 7.27 -11.89
C CYS A 68 -6.09 5.79 -12.14
N CYS A 69 -6.87 5.15 -11.26
CA CYS A 69 -7.13 3.70 -11.27
C CYS A 69 -8.62 3.34 -11.41
N GLY A 70 -9.51 4.29 -11.27
CA GLY A 70 -10.96 4.06 -11.29
C GLY A 70 -11.44 3.25 -10.07
N ASN A 71 -12.58 2.57 -10.23
CA ASN A 71 -13.24 1.80 -9.16
C ASN A 71 -12.97 0.29 -9.22
N VAL A 72 -11.99 -0.12 -10.03
CA VAL A 72 -11.67 -1.55 -10.16
C VAL A 72 -10.81 -1.98 -8.98
N VAL A 73 -11.22 -3.05 -8.32
CA VAL A 73 -10.46 -3.73 -7.27
C VAL A 73 -9.88 -5.02 -7.86
N ASP A 74 -8.55 -5.13 -7.83
CA ASP A 74 -7.86 -6.36 -8.20
C ASP A 74 -7.71 -7.25 -6.96
N LEU A 75 -8.45 -8.37 -6.97
CA LEU A 75 -8.33 -9.38 -5.93
C LEU A 75 -7.13 -10.27 -6.20
N CYS A 76 -6.29 -10.42 -5.19
CA CYS A 76 -5.16 -11.35 -5.18
C CYS A 76 -5.35 -12.33 -4.03
N SER A 77 -5.06 -13.61 -4.27
CA SER A 77 -5.03 -14.65 -3.25
C SER A 77 -3.64 -15.25 -3.15
N ILE A 78 -3.28 -15.69 -1.96
CA ILE A 78 -1.97 -16.28 -1.68
C ILE A 78 -2.17 -17.60 -0.97
N ILE A 79 -1.38 -18.61 -1.36
CA ILE A 79 -1.22 -19.84 -0.59
C ILE A 79 0.22 -19.97 -0.09
N ASN A 80 0.38 -20.30 1.18
CA ASN A 80 1.66 -20.74 1.70
C ASN A 80 1.81 -22.25 1.39
N VAL A 81 2.64 -22.58 0.42
CA VAL A 81 2.79 -23.97 -0.07
C VAL A 81 3.73 -24.81 0.79
N LYS A 82 4.57 -24.16 1.59
CA LYS A 82 5.47 -24.78 2.57
C LYS A 82 5.63 -23.82 3.73
N SER A 83 5.74 -24.31 4.96
CA SER A 83 5.96 -23.45 6.12
C SER A 83 7.03 -24.00 7.05
N GLY A 84 7.86 -23.10 7.55
CA GLY A 84 8.98 -23.40 8.46
C GLY A 84 10.19 -24.01 7.77
N ASN A 85 11.26 -24.19 8.53
CA ASN A 85 12.54 -24.75 8.10
C ASN A 85 13.13 -24.09 6.84
N CYS A 86 12.90 -22.79 6.65
CA CYS A 86 13.53 -22.02 5.57
C CYS A 86 15.02 -21.81 5.90
N SER A 87 15.90 -22.11 4.94
CA SER A 87 17.36 -21.97 5.11
C SER A 87 17.82 -20.50 5.15
N GLU A 88 16.97 -19.57 4.74
CA GLU A 88 17.30 -18.15 4.66
C GLU A 88 17.25 -17.47 6.04
N ASN A 89 18.22 -16.57 6.29
CA ASN A 89 18.36 -15.85 7.54
C ASN A 89 17.68 -14.48 7.51
N CYS A 90 16.38 -14.42 7.22
CA CYS A 90 15.61 -13.18 7.22
C CYS A 90 15.15 -12.85 8.64
N GLY A 91 15.69 -11.78 9.23
CA GLY A 91 15.54 -11.44 10.66
C GLY A 91 14.11 -11.18 11.15
N TYR A 92 13.15 -10.95 10.25
CA TYR A 92 11.73 -10.75 10.57
C TYR A 92 10.82 -11.94 10.20
N CYS A 93 11.38 -12.98 9.56
CA CYS A 93 10.58 -14.06 9.01
C CYS A 93 10.45 -15.22 9.99
N SER A 94 9.21 -15.50 10.44
CA SER A 94 8.90 -16.61 11.34
C SER A 94 9.12 -18.00 10.74
N GLN A 95 9.33 -18.10 9.44
CA GLN A 95 9.62 -19.38 8.74
C GLN A 95 11.11 -19.72 8.70
N SER A 96 11.99 -18.76 9.04
CA SER A 96 13.44 -18.98 9.06
C SER A 96 13.82 -20.01 10.13
N SER A 97 14.68 -20.96 9.76
CA SER A 97 15.26 -21.89 10.75
C SER A 97 16.22 -21.21 11.74
N HIS A 98 16.64 -19.97 11.46
CA HIS A 98 17.51 -19.16 12.31
C HIS A 98 16.75 -18.34 13.36
N HIS A 99 15.45 -18.09 13.14
CA HIS A 99 14.59 -17.25 13.98
C HIS A 99 13.25 -17.94 14.24
N GLN A 100 13.29 -19.12 14.87
CA GLN A 100 12.11 -19.95 15.08
C GLN A 100 11.08 -19.22 15.95
N SER A 101 9.86 -19.08 15.41
CA SER A 101 8.69 -18.73 16.22
C SER A 101 8.00 -20.04 16.66
N PRO A 102 7.81 -20.25 17.97
CA PRO A 102 7.19 -21.48 18.47
C PRO A 102 5.76 -21.67 17.99
N ASP A 103 5.08 -20.58 17.61
CA ASP A 103 3.68 -20.61 17.19
C ASP A 103 3.51 -20.73 15.66
N ALA A 104 4.60 -20.69 14.88
CA ALA A 104 4.52 -20.82 13.43
C ALA A 104 4.32 -22.28 13.03
N PRO A 105 3.27 -22.63 12.25
CA PRO A 105 3.07 -24.00 11.82
C PRO A 105 4.20 -24.44 10.88
N VAL A 106 4.70 -25.66 11.07
CA VAL A 106 5.74 -26.27 10.23
C VAL A 106 5.13 -27.42 9.44
N TYR A 107 5.20 -27.31 8.10
CA TYR A 107 4.77 -28.38 7.20
C TYR A 107 5.57 -28.36 5.90
N GLY A 108 5.66 -29.55 5.27
CA GLY A 108 6.34 -29.73 3.99
C GLY A 108 5.58 -29.10 2.82
N LEU A 109 6.12 -29.27 1.61
CA LEU A 109 5.48 -28.80 0.39
C LEU A 109 4.11 -29.48 0.22
N LYS A 110 3.06 -28.67 0.01
CA LYS A 110 1.71 -29.14 -0.31
C LYS A 110 1.69 -29.88 -1.64
N THR A 111 0.73 -30.80 -1.77
CA THR A 111 0.55 -31.55 -3.03
C THR A 111 0.02 -30.63 -4.15
N THR A 112 0.23 -31.06 -5.39
CA THR A 112 -0.30 -30.35 -6.56
C THR A 112 -1.83 -30.24 -6.50
N GLU A 113 -2.50 -31.28 -6.02
CA GLU A 113 -3.95 -31.35 -5.88
C GLU A 113 -4.46 -30.31 -4.87
N GLU A 114 -3.81 -30.15 -3.72
CA GLU A 114 -4.13 -29.14 -2.72
C GLU A 114 -3.94 -27.73 -3.27
N ILE A 115 -2.84 -27.48 -3.97
CA ILE A 115 -2.54 -26.18 -4.58
C ILE A 115 -3.58 -25.84 -5.65
N LEU A 116 -3.92 -26.78 -6.52
CA LEU A 116 -4.94 -26.59 -7.57
C LEU A 116 -6.34 -26.37 -6.98
N ALA A 117 -6.69 -27.06 -5.90
CA ALA A 117 -7.97 -26.84 -5.23
C ALA A 117 -8.08 -25.41 -4.68
N GLN A 118 -7.02 -24.92 -4.04
CA GLN A 118 -6.96 -23.55 -3.54
C GLN A 118 -7.00 -22.50 -4.69
N ALA A 119 -6.27 -22.75 -5.79
CA ALA A 119 -6.29 -21.86 -6.95
C ALA A 119 -7.68 -21.77 -7.59
N LYS A 120 -8.39 -22.91 -7.71
CA LYS A 120 -9.78 -22.94 -8.21
C LYS A 120 -10.73 -22.19 -7.27
N ALA A 121 -10.58 -22.35 -5.96
CA ALA A 121 -11.39 -21.63 -4.99
C ALA A 121 -11.12 -20.11 -5.06
N ALA A 122 -9.87 -19.70 -5.17
CA ALA A 122 -9.50 -18.29 -5.34
C ALA A 122 -10.08 -17.69 -6.63
N ALA A 123 -10.00 -18.42 -7.75
CA ALA A 123 -10.59 -18.00 -9.01
C ALA A 123 -12.11 -17.89 -8.93
N ALA A 124 -12.79 -18.84 -8.28
CA ALA A 124 -14.23 -18.80 -8.04
C ALA A 124 -14.66 -17.61 -7.16
N ALA A 125 -13.79 -17.18 -6.23
CA ALA A 125 -13.97 -15.98 -5.42
C ALA A 125 -13.63 -14.67 -6.15
N GLY A 126 -13.24 -14.72 -7.44
CA GLY A 126 -12.96 -13.57 -8.27
C GLY A 126 -11.52 -13.07 -8.23
N ALA A 127 -10.60 -13.81 -7.61
CA ALA A 127 -9.18 -13.44 -7.64
C ALA A 127 -8.60 -13.55 -9.05
N LYS A 128 -7.94 -12.47 -9.50
CA LYS A 128 -7.26 -12.43 -10.80
C LYS A 128 -5.80 -12.87 -10.71
N ARG A 129 -5.24 -12.90 -9.51
CA ARG A 129 -3.89 -13.38 -9.22
C ARG A 129 -3.92 -14.40 -8.10
N PHE A 130 -3.10 -15.42 -8.26
CA PHE A 130 -2.88 -16.43 -7.24
C PHE A 130 -1.37 -16.64 -7.08
N CYS A 131 -0.86 -16.33 -5.88
CA CYS A 131 0.56 -16.42 -5.59
C CYS A 131 0.85 -17.65 -4.73
N LEU A 132 1.91 -18.37 -5.07
CA LEU A 132 2.46 -19.46 -4.27
C LEU A 132 3.68 -18.91 -3.55
N VAL A 133 3.71 -19.01 -2.24
CA VAL A 133 4.82 -18.54 -1.39
C VAL A 133 5.27 -19.66 -0.44
N SER A 134 6.53 -19.57 0.00
CA SER A 134 7.13 -20.50 0.95
C SER A 134 8.16 -19.81 1.82
#